data_719381c24688ad795fbe4b8b6acdb6b1
#
_entry.id   719381c24688ad795fbe4b8b6acdb6b1
#
_cell.length_a   1.000
_cell.length_b   1.000
_cell.length_c   1.000
_cell.angle_alpha   90.00
_cell.angle_beta   90.00
_cell.angle_gamma   90.00
#
_symmetry.space_group_name_H-M   'P 1'
#
loop_
_entity.id
_entity.type
_entity.pdbx_description
1 polymer ?
#
loop_
_entity_poly.entity_id
_entity_poly.type
_entity_poly.pdbx_seq_one_letter_code
_entity_poly.pdbx_strand_id
1 'polypeptide(L)'
;MNETIIAKAEEILANRVRFEQGCLECCVLALIDADGYPTAATISPSRIDGIRHITFCTGTGSNWAKRIEKCNRASVCFNSEAEQYNITLVGTIEVLTDLATKTEMWFDGMGCYFNGPEDPNYCVLQFVTQRYSLMLNEHDANGSARGNL
;
A
#
# COMPACT_ATOMS: atom_id res chain seq x y z
N MET A 1 -14.69 -7.28 19.05
CA MET A 1 -13.34 -7.03 19.57
C MET A 1 -12.37 -6.60 18.49
N ASN A 2 -11.89 -7.52 17.67
CA ASN A 2 -11.02 -7.13 16.55
C ASN A 2 -11.73 -6.22 15.56
N GLU A 3 -13.00 -6.44 15.32
CA GLU A 3 -13.81 -5.64 14.40
C GLU A 3 -13.81 -4.14 14.74
N THR A 4 -13.85 -3.80 16.02
CA THR A 4 -13.81 -2.41 16.47
C THR A 4 -12.46 -1.79 16.17
N ILE A 5 -11.38 -2.51 16.41
CA ILE A 5 -10.02 -2.04 16.15
C ILE A 5 -9.77 -1.95 14.64
N ILE A 6 -10.26 -2.92 13.87
CA ILE A 6 -10.18 -2.88 12.41
C ILE A 6 -10.93 -1.64 11.88
N ALA A 7 -12.14 -1.40 12.34
CA ALA A 7 -12.92 -0.25 11.90
C ALA A 7 -12.21 1.07 12.21
N LYS A 8 -11.57 1.16 13.36
CA LYS A 8 -10.80 2.34 13.74
C LYS A 8 -9.55 2.52 12.88
N ALA A 9 -8.84 1.42 12.59
CA ALA A 9 -7.70 1.45 11.69
C ALA A 9 -8.12 1.90 10.29
N GLU A 10 -9.24 1.40 9.79
CA GLU A 10 -9.75 1.81 8.48
C GLU A 10 -10.16 3.29 8.45
N GLU A 11 -10.70 3.81 9.54
CA GLU A 11 -10.97 5.23 9.68
C GLU A 11 -9.69 6.06 9.63
N ILE A 12 -8.65 5.63 10.35
CA ILE A 12 -7.33 6.28 10.33
C ILE A 12 -6.80 6.32 8.90
N LEU A 13 -6.84 5.20 8.18
CA LEU A 13 -6.35 5.14 6.81
C LEU A 13 -7.15 6.05 5.87
N ALA A 14 -8.46 6.12 6.05
CA ALA A 14 -9.33 6.96 5.24
C ALA A 14 -9.05 8.46 5.44
N ASN A 15 -8.55 8.83 6.61
CA ASN A 15 -8.26 10.21 6.96
C ASN A 15 -6.81 10.64 6.71
N ARG A 16 -5.98 9.77 6.14
CA ARG A 16 -4.62 10.15 5.80
C ARG A 16 -4.63 11.25 4.73
N VAL A 17 -3.71 12.19 4.89
CA VAL A 17 -3.66 13.39 4.03
C VAL A 17 -3.42 12.99 2.58
N ARG A 18 -4.18 13.60 1.67
CA ARG A 18 -3.98 13.45 0.24
C ARG A 18 -3.13 14.59 -0.26
N PHE A 19 -2.18 14.24 -1.11
CA PHE A 19 -1.49 15.26 -1.90
C PHE A 19 -2.35 15.61 -3.11
N GLU A 20 -2.09 16.76 -3.68
CA GLU A 20 -2.65 17.12 -4.98
C GLU A 20 -2.29 16.02 -5.99
N GLN A 21 -3.08 15.88 -7.05
CA GLN A 21 -2.85 14.90 -8.11
C GLN A 21 -3.14 13.43 -7.73
N GLY A 22 -3.89 13.20 -6.66
CA GLY A 22 -4.38 11.88 -6.32
C GLY A 22 -3.46 11.00 -5.48
N CYS A 23 -2.27 11.49 -5.14
CA CYS A 23 -1.37 10.75 -4.26
C CYS A 23 -1.78 10.87 -2.80
N LEU A 24 -1.64 9.79 -2.05
CA LEU A 24 -1.88 9.75 -0.62
C LEU A 24 -0.57 9.89 0.14
N GLU A 25 -0.68 10.17 1.44
CA GLU A 25 0.49 10.20 2.31
C GLU A 25 1.25 8.87 2.25
N CYS A 26 2.59 8.94 2.25
CA CYS A 26 3.43 7.77 2.10
C CYS A 26 3.25 6.73 3.20
N CYS A 27 3.43 5.49 2.82
CA CYS A 27 3.58 4.35 3.72
C CYS A 27 4.89 3.64 3.42
N VAL A 28 5.18 2.58 4.14
CA VAL A 28 6.34 1.73 3.89
C VAL A 28 5.88 0.46 3.20
N LEU A 29 6.50 0.14 2.08
CA LEU A 29 6.31 -1.13 1.38
C LEU A 29 7.58 -1.95 1.52
N ALA A 30 7.44 -3.16 2.06
CA ALA A 30 8.53 -4.10 2.25
C ALA A 30 8.38 -5.28 1.29
N LEU A 31 9.45 -5.56 0.57
CA LEU A 31 9.53 -6.65 -0.41
C LEU A 31 10.78 -7.48 -0.15
N ILE A 32 10.83 -8.66 -0.73
CA ILE A 32 12.00 -9.53 -0.66
C ILE A 32 12.87 -9.25 -1.88
N ASP A 33 14.14 -8.95 -1.66
CA ASP A 33 15.07 -8.68 -2.77
C ASP A 33 15.62 -9.97 -3.40
N ALA A 34 16.47 -9.81 -4.41
CA ALA A 34 17.03 -10.95 -5.16
C ALA A 34 17.88 -11.87 -4.29
N ASP A 35 18.43 -11.37 -3.20
CA ASP A 35 19.25 -12.14 -2.27
C ASP A 35 18.45 -12.74 -1.11
N GLY A 36 17.13 -12.56 -1.12
CA GLY A 36 16.26 -13.11 -0.10
C GLY A 36 16.11 -12.26 1.15
N TYR A 37 16.60 -11.02 1.13
CA TYR A 37 16.47 -10.13 2.28
C TYR A 37 15.19 -9.30 2.19
N PRO A 38 14.51 -9.07 3.32
CA PRO A 38 13.44 -8.09 3.37
C PRO A 38 14.01 -6.69 3.21
N THR A 39 13.44 -5.93 2.30
CA THR A 39 13.83 -4.54 2.02
C THR A 39 12.61 -3.65 2.12
N ALA A 40 12.77 -2.48 2.70
CA ALA A 40 11.67 -1.57 2.96
C ALA A 40 12.02 -0.16 2.47
N ALA A 41 11.05 0.49 1.85
CA ALA A 41 11.19 1.87 1.43
C ALA A 41 9.82 2.55 1.43
N THR A 42 9.83 3.87 1.46
CA THR A 42 8.59 4.64 1.42
C THR A 42 8.05 4.75 0.01
N ILE A 43 6.74 4.69 -0.11
CA ILE A 43 6.02 4.86 -1.36
C ILE A 43 4.65 5.47 -1.05
N SER A 44 4.15 6.29 -1.95
CA SER A 44 2.82 6.86 -1.83
C SER A 44 1.81 5.91 -2.47
N PRO A 45 0.82 5.40 -1.72
CA PRO A 45 -0.23 4.59 -2.33
C PRO A 45 -1.12 5.47 -3.19
N SER A 46 -1.72 4.86 -4.22
CA SER A 46 -2.68 5.55 -5.08
C SER A 46 -4.11 5.30 -4.62
N ARG A 47 -4.36 4.17 -3.97
CA ARG A 47 -5.67 3.85 -3.41
C ARG A 47 -5.51 2.96 -2.19
N ILE A 48 -6.30 3.26 -1.16
CA ILE A 48 -6.38 2.45 0.06
C ILE A 48 -7.84 2.01 0.20
N ASP A 49 -8.07 0.71 0.20
CA ASP A 49 -9.39 0.11 0.38
C ASP A 49 -9.42 -0.61 1.72
N GLY A 50 -9.68 0.16 2.78
CA GLY A 50 -9.63 -0.32 4.15
C GLY A 50 -8.27 -0.93 4.46
N ILE A 51 -8.27 -2.06 5.15
CA ILE A 51 -7.03 -2.81 5.38
C ILE A 51 -6.86 -3.96 4.38
N ARG A 52 -7.77 -4.11 3.41
CA ARG A 52 -7.78 -5.28 2.51
C ARG A 52 -6.92 -5.13 1.29
N HIS A 53 -6.97 -3.99 0.62
CA HIS A 53 -6.28 -3.76 -0.64
C HIS A 53 -5.58 -2.42 -0.62
N ILE A 54 -4.32 -2.42 -1.03
CA ILE A 54 -3.54 -1.19 -1.19
C ILE A 54 -2.97 -1.20 -2.60
N THR A 55 -3.19 -0.13 -3.34
CA THR A 55 -2.78 -0.02 -4.74
C THR A 55 -1.71 1.05 -4.89
N PHE A 56 -0.70 0.74 -5.69
CA PHE A 56 0.40 1.66 -6.00
C PHE A 56 0.56 1.76 -7.51
N CYS A 57 1.08 2.88 -7.98
CA CYS A 57 1.46 3.08 -9.37
C CYS A 57 2.96 3.31 -9.44
N THR A 58 3.64 2.62 -10.36
CA THR A 58 5.09 2.73 -10.50
C THR A 58 5.52 2.38 -11.92
N GLY A 59 6.82 2.43 -12.18
CA GLY A 59 7.37 2.02 -13.45
C GLY A 59 7.60 0.52 -13.53
N THR A 60 7.39 -0.05 -14.70
CA THR A 60 7.64 -1.49 -14.95
C THR A 60 9.10 -1.86 -14.76
N GLY A 61 10.01 -0.91 -14.99
CA GLY A 61 11.45 -1.10 -14.75
C GLY A 61 11.92 -0.81 -13.34
N SER A 62 11.02 -0.47 -12.43
CA SER A 62 11.38 -0.14 -11.05
C SER A 62 11.89 -1.37 -10.29
N ASN A 63 12.65 -1.13 -9.23
CA ASN A 63 13.05 -2.21 -8.32
C ASN A 63 11.85 -2.87 -7.64
N TRP A 64 10.76 -2.11 -7.43
CA TRP A 64 9.51 -2.66 -6.92
C TRP A 64 9.00 -3.79 -7.81
N ALA A 65 8.79 -3.50 -9.08
CA ALA A 65 8.25 -4.47 -10.04
C ALA A 65 9.18 -5.67 -10.20
N LYS A 66 10.49 -5.43 -10.28
CA LYS A 66 11.48 -6.51 -10.43
C LYS A 66 11.50 -7.47 -9.26
N ARG A 67 11.37 -6.95 -8.04
CA ARG A 67 11.35 -7.78 -6.83
C ARG A 67 10.07 -8.62 -6.75
N ILE A 68 8.94 -8.01 -7.07
CA ILE A 68 7.63 -8.68 -7.04
C ILE A 68 7.60 -9.87 -8.02
N GLU A 69 8.20 -9.74 -9.20
CA GLU A 69 8.27 -10.83 -10.16
C GLU A 69 8.97 -12.06 -9.61
N LYS A 70 9.94 -11.88 -8.73
CA LYS A 70 10.68 -12.99 -8.12
C LYS A 70 10.05 -13.51 -6.85
N CYS A 71 9.46 -12.64 -6.06
CA CYS A 71 8.78 -13.00 -4.81
C CYS A 71 7.63 -12.03 -4.57
N ASN A 72 6.43 -12.56 -4.50
CA ASN A 72 5.22 -11.75 -4.34
C ASN A 72 4.82 -11.52 -2.88
N ARG A 73 5.64 -11.92 -1.92
CA ARG A 73 5.36 -11.67 -0.51
C ARG A 73 5.73 -10.25 -0.14
N ALA A 74 4.85 -9.60 0.60
CA ALA A 74 5.00 -8.19 0.90
C ALA A 74 4.40 -7.83 2.25
N SER A 75 4.82 -6.69 2.77
CA SER A 75 4.18 -6.05 3.92
C SER A 75 4.01 -4.57 3.62
N VAL A 76 2.92 -4.01 4.10
CA VAL A 76 2.67 -2.57 4.04
C VAL A 76 2.51 -2.06 5.46
N CYS A 77 3.20 -0.99 5.79
CA CYS A 77 3.13 -0.40 7.12
C CYS A 77 2.74 1.07 7.05
N PHE A 78 1.68 1.39 7.75
CA PHE A 78 1.26 2.76 8.00
C PHE A 78 1.53 3.06 9.45
N ASN A 79 2.28 4.11 9.73
CA ASN A 79 2.54 4.49 11.10
C ASN A 79 2.52 6.00 11.28
N SER A 80 2.26 6.43 12.50
CA SER A 80 2.40 7.81 12.91
C SER A 80 2.88 7.84 14.35
N GLU A 81 4.02 8.46 14.55
CA GLU A 81 4.54 8.68 15.89
C GLU A 81 3.69 9.71 16.64
N ALA A 82 3.29 10.77 15.95
CA ALA A 82 2.49 11.84 16.53
C ALA A 82 1.10 11.36 16.98
N GLU A 83 0.45 10.53 16.16
CA GLU A 83 -0.88 9.99 16.43
C GLU A 83 -0.84 8.62 17.11
N GLN A 84 0.36 8.08 17.27
CA GLN A 84 0.62 6.83 17.99
C GLN A 84 -0.16 5.63 17.46
N TYR A 85 -0.02 5.35 16.16
CA TYR A 85 -0.56 4.12 15.60
C TYR A 85 0.48 3.40 14.74
N ASN A 86 0.32 2.09 14.64
CA ASN A 86 1.04 1.25 13.69
C ASN A 86 0.05 0.26 13.10
N ILE A 87 -0.07 0.29 11.79
CA ILE A 87 -0.94 -0.60 11.04
C ILE A 87 -0.04 -1.37 10.07
N THR A 88 0.22 -2.63 10.39
CA THR A 88 1.07 -3.49 9.55
C THR A 88 0.20 -4.56 8.90
N LEU A 89 0.24 -4.59 7.59
CA LEU A 89 -0.49 -5.54 6.77
C LEU A 89 0.52 -6.46 6.08
N VAL A 90 0.26 -7.75 6.13
CA VAL A 90 1.14 -8.76 5.52
C VAL A 90 0.33 -9.54 4.51
N GLY A 91 0.89 -9.74 3.33
CA GLY A 91 0.15 -10.44 2.28
C GLY A 91 0.98 -10.64 1.02
N THR A 92 0.29 -10.54 -0.09
CA THR A 92 0.89 -10.71 -1.41
C THR A 92 0.64 -9.48 -2.28
N ILE A 93 1.52 -9.30 -3.25
CA ILE A 93 1.45 -8.17 -4.17
C ILE A 93 1.72 -8.67 -5.58
N GLU A 94 1.06 -8.07 -6.56
CA GLU A 94 1.26 -8.43 -7.96
C GLU A 94 1.39 -7.19 -8.83
N VAL A 95 2.06 -7.38 -9.97
CA VAL A 95 2.20 -6.34 -10.99
C VAL A 95 1.07 -6.51 -11.99
N LEU A 96 0.28 -5.47 -12.19
CA LEU A 96 -0.83 -5.45 -13.15
C LEU A 96 -0.48 -4.52 -14.30
N THR A 97 -0.60 -5.03 -15.51
CA THR A 97 -0.25 -4.30 -16.73
C THR A 97 -1.42 -4.19 -17.72
N ASP A 98 -2.59 -4.70 -17.36
CA ASP A 98 -3.77 -4.62 -18.19
C ASP A 98 -4.26 -3.17 -18.31
N LEU A 99 -4.73 -2.81 -19.49
CA LEU A 99 -5.12 -1.44 -19.80
C LEU A 99 -6.27 -0.95 -18.92
N ALA A 100 -7.22 -1.83 -18.60
CA ALA A 100 -8.38 -1.45 -17.79
C ALA A 100 -7.94 -0.98 -16.38
N THR A 101 -7.07 -1.73 -15.71
CA THR A 101 -6.55 -1.37 -14.38
C THR A 101 -5.69 -0.12 -14.46
N LYS A 102 -4.82 -0.03 -15.45
CA LYS A 102 -3.94 1.12 -15.66
C LYS A 102 -4.74 2.41 -15.91
N THR A 103 -5.82 2.31 -16.66
CA THR A 103 -6.70 3.44 -16.94
C THR A 103 -7.47 3.85 -15.69
N GLU A 104 -8.00 2.89 -14.95
CA GLU A 104 -8.72 3.17 -13.69
C GLU A 104 -7.84 3.89 -12.67
N MET A 105 -6.58 3.52 -12.57
CA MET A 105 -5.65 4.09 -11.59
C MET A 105 -4.91 5.33 -12.09
N TRP A 106 -5.09 5.70 -13.34
CA TRP A 106 -4.44 6.88 -13.91
C TRP A 106 -4.98 8.18 -13.31
N PHE A 107 -4.08 9.11 -13.00
CA PHE A 107 -4.41 10.49 -12.62
C PHE A 107 -3.45 11.47 -13.29
N ASP A 108 -3.88 12.73 -13.44
CA ASP A 108 -3.18 13.72 -14.28
C ASP A 108 -1.73 13.97 -13.88
N GLY A 109 -1.41 13.93 -12.58
CA GLY A 109 -0.04 14.13 -12.10
C GLY A 109 0.95 13.09 -12.60
N MET A 110 0.48 11.94 -13.07
CA MET A 110 1.35 10.88 -13.62
C MET A 110 1.91 11.25 -14.99
N GLY A 111 1.37 12.25 -15.66
CA GLY A 111 1.88 12.72 -16.94
C GLY A 111 3.31 13.25 -16.89
N CYS A 112 3.84 13.55 -15.69
CA CYS A 112 5.24 13.90 -15.51
C CYS A 112 6.19 12.72 -15.72
N TYR A 113 5.70 11.50 -15.56
CA TYR A 113 6.51 10.27 -15.58
C TYR A 113 6.17 9.35 -16.73
N PHE A 114 4.92 9.33 -17.18
CA PHE A 114 4.43 8.39 -18.18
C PHE A 114 3.61 9.11 -19.23
N ASN A 115 3.51 8.51 -20.42
CA ASN A 115 2.84 9.08 -21.60
C ASN A 115 1.34 8.75 -21.66
N GLY A 116 0.75 8.29 -20.58
CA GLY A 116 -0.65 7.93 -20.52
C GLY A 116 -0.84 6.51 -20.00
N PRO A 117 -2.09 6.08 -19.82
CA PRO A 117 -2.37 4.73 -19.32
C PRO A 117 -1.81 3.61 -20.20
N GLU A 118 -1.62 3.85 -21.47
CA GLU A 118 -1.09 2.86 -22.42
C GLU A 118 0.44 2.72 -22.35
N ASP A 119 1.12 3.60 -21.65
CA ASP A 119 2.59 3.60 -21.61
C ASP A 119 3.10 2.26 -21.05
N PRO A 120 3.89 1.50 -21.81
CA PRO A 120 4.42 0.20 -21.33
C PRO A 120 5.37 0.34 -20.15
N ASN A 121 5.86 1.54 -19.87
CA ASN A 121 6.71 1.80 -18.72
C ASN A 121 5.94 2.03 -17.44
N TYR A 122 4.63 2.08 -17.50
CA TYR A 122 3.73 2.26 -16.35
C TYR A 122 3.06 0.95 -15.97
N CYS A 123 3.00 0.65 -14.68
CA CYS A 123 2.26 -0.48 -14.16
C CYS A 123 1.60 -0.14 -12.82
N VAL A 124 0.70 -1.01 -12.40
CA VAL A 124 -0.01 -0.92 -11.13
C VAL A 124 0.44 -2.07 -10.24
N LEU A 125 0.67 -1.79 -8.97
CA LEU A 125 0.96 -2.81 -7.97
C LEU A 125 -0.27 -2.97 -7.07
N GLN A 126 -0.77 -4.19 -6.95
CA GLN A 126 -1.94 -4.49 -6.12
C GLN A 126 -1.55 -5.38 -4.96
N PHE A 127 -1.59 -4.82 -3.77
CA PHE A 127 -1.35 -5.55 -2.52
C PHE A 127 -2.66 -6.07 -1.96
N VAL A 128 -2.67 -7.34 -1.55
CA VAL A 128 -3.82 -8.00 -0.92
C VAL A 128 -3.39 -8.48 0.46
N THR A 129 -4.10 -8.02 1.48
CA THR A 129 -3.80 -8.38 2.86
C THR A 129 -4.28 -9.79 3.18
N GLN A 130 -3.41 -10.59 3.78
CA GLN A 130 -3.74 -11.91 4.30
C GLN A 130 -3.85 -11.92 5.82
N ARG A 131 -3.03 -11.12 6.49
CA ARG A 131 -3.07 -10.97 7.93
C ARG A 131 -2.69 -9.56 8.33
N TYR A 132 -3.11 -9.16 9.50
CA TYR A 132 -2.88 -7.81 10.01
C TYR A 132 -2.33 -7.82 11.43
N SER A 133 -1.59 -6.78 11.74
CA SER A 133 -1.17 -6.45 13.11
C SER A 133 -1.41 -4.96 13.32
N LEU A 134 -2.34 -4.64 14.19
CA LEU A 134 -2.80 -3.28 14.44
C LEU A 134 -2.45 -2.90 15.87
N MET A 135 -1.86 -1.72 16.05
CA MET A 135 -1.64 -1.12 17.34
C MET A 135 -2.11 0.32 17.28
N LEU A 136 -3.14 0.61 18.05
CA LEU A 136 -3.76 1.93 18.10
C LEU A 136 -3.69 2.42 19.54
N ASN A 137 -3.16 3.60 19.75
CA ASN A 137 -3.08 4.20 21.05
C ASN A 137 -4.00 5.41 21.13
N GLU A 138 -5.27 5.18 20.88
CA GLU A 138 -6.29 6.21 21.01
C GLU A 138 -7.08 6.06 22.29
N HIS A 139 -7.62 7.19 22.76
CA HIS A 139 -8.28 7.30 24.04
C HIS A 139 -9.43 6.31 24.27
N ASP A 140 -10.16 5.96 23.21
CA ASP A 140 -11.35 5.12 23.29
C ASP A 140 -11.17 3.71 22.70
N ALA A 141 -10.06 3.48 22.01
CA ALA A 141 -9.82 2.21 21.34
C ALA A 141 -8.38 1.76 21.54
N ASN A 142 -7.91 1.93 22.75
CA ASN A 142 -6.59 1.46 23.14
C ASN A 142 -6.52 -0.03 22.90
N GLY A 143 -5.69 -0.46 22.00
CA GLY A 143 -5.55 -1.87 21.83
C GLY A 143 -4.76 -2.28 20.62
N SER A 144 -4.47 -3.54 20.64
CA SER A 144 -3.85 -4.21 19.51
C SER A 144 -4.76 -5.34 19.07
N ALA A 145 -4.75 -5.60 17.78
CA ALA A 145 -5.44 -6.73 17.19
C ALA A 145 -4.56 -7.38 16.15
N ARG A 146 -4.56 -8.69 16.14
CA ARG A 146 -3.87 -9.50 15.14
C ARG A 146 -4.81 -10.55 14.62
N GLY A 147 -4.73 -10.85 13.35
CA GLY A 147 -5.58 -11.87 12.77
C GLY A 147 -5.37 -12.05 11.29
N ASN A 148 -6.21 -12.90 10.72
CA ASN A 148 -6.23 -13.19 9.30
C ASN A 148 -7.45 -12.56 8.65
N LEU A 149 -7.31 -12.20 7.40
CA LEU A 149 -8.43 -11.75 6.58
C LEU A 149 -8.86 -12.85 5.63
#